data_9e05edfa60775ecb2b46d07d4d2a2fa0
#
_entry.id   9e05edfa60775ecb2b46d07d4d2a2fa0
#
_cell.length_a   1.000
_cell.length_b   1.000
_cell.length_c   1.000
_cell.angle_alpha   90.00
_cell.angle_beta   90.00
_cell.angle_gamma   90.00
#
_symmetry.space_group_name_H-M   'P 1'
#
loop_
_entity.id
_entity.type
_entity.pdbx_description
1 polymer ?
#
loop_
_entity_poly.entity_id
_entity_poly.type
_entity_poly.pdbx_seq_one_letter_code
_entity_poly.pdbx_strand_id
1 'polypeptide(L)'
;MTPDGGGSKDVKSNRGFVFIPEVGDQVLLGFRHGDSARPYVMGSLFNGVTGCGGFAANHKKSLTTRSGSTVTFDDTAYTILLQTTRANKIFVDELNGTITISSAEEVNVNTKNVNINASENMNVNVGKNFTMQVGEDSNVAIGGNSSIGVDGNATVQVQENLSTKVVGDVTHRIEGSMNQEIVNESYVLSHGNLSIESDDILKIKSLKKMNLTSKDKVYIAKD
;
A
#
# COMPACT_ATOMS: atom_id res chain seq x y z
N MET A 1 18.49 -32.40 16.30
CA MET A 1 18.57 -31.01 16.82
C MET A 1 17.69 -30.98 18.06
N THR A 2 18.28 -30.70 19.20
CA THR A 2 17.55 -30.68 20.49
C THR A 2 17.07 -29.26 20.77
N PRO A 3 15.86 -29.10 21.36
CA PRO A 3 15.46 -27.79 21.85
C PRO A 3 16.45 -27.31 22.92
N ASP A 4 16.71 -26.04 22.97
CA ASP A 4 17.46 -25.43 24.06
C ASP A 4 16.53 -25.41 25.30
N GLY A 5 16.80 -26.31 26.25
CA GLY A 5 16.01 -26.44 27.49
C GLY A 5 16.26 -25.33 28.53
N GLY A 6 17.14 -24.37 28.24
CA GLY A 6 17.43 -23.26 29.15
C GLY A 6 16.48 -22.10 28.97
N GLY A 7 16.03 -21.51 30.08
CA GLY A 7 15.38 -20.20 30.08
C GLY A 7 16.38 -19.06 30.04
N SER A 8 15.95 -17.89 29.61
CA SER A 8 16.69 -16.63 29.74
C SER A 8 15.82 -15.58 30.45
N LYS A 9 16.40 -14.41 30.70
CA LYS A 9 15.66 -13.30 31.29
C LYS A 9 14.43 -12.93 30.46
N ASP A 10 14.56 -12.96 29.12
CA ASP A 10 13.54 -12.50 28.18
C ASP A 10 12.67 -13.64 27.64
N VAL A 11 13.23 -14.87 27.54
CA VAL A 11 12.50 -16.06 27.06
C VAL A 11 12.56 -17.14 28.12
N LYS A 12 11.46 -17.35 28.81
CA LYS A 12 11.38 -18.27 29.98
C LYS A 12 11.24 -19.74 29.60
N SER A 13 10.67 -20.05 28.42
CA SER A 13 10.40 -21.41 27.97
C SER A 13 10.42 -21.52 26.45
N ASN A 14 10.59 -22.74 25.92
CA ASN A 14 10.57 -23.06 24.47
C ASN A 14 11.58 -22.28 23.63
N ARG A 15 12.73 -21.92 24.19
CA ARG A 15 13.82 -21.33 23.45
C ARG A 15 14.52 -22.42 22.62
N GLY A 16 14.88 -22.08 21.38
CA GLY A 16 15.53 -22.98 20.45
C GLY A 16 14.56 -23.58 19.42
N PHE A 17 14.93 -24.69 18.86
CA PHE A 17 14.14 -25.41 17.85
C PHE A 17 13.20 -26.40 18.53
N VAL A 18 11.90 -26.12 18.51
CA VAL A 18 10.89 -26.90 19.22
C VAL A 18 9.95 -27.57 18.21
N PHE A 19 10.23 -28.83 17.86
CA PHE A 19 9.35 -29.73 17.09
C PHE A 19 9.20 -31.01 17.89
N ILE A 20 8.09 -31.16 18.59
CA ILE A 20 7.78 -32.30 19.40
C ILE A 20 7.16 -33.38 18.47
N PRO A 21 7.67 -34.63 18.48
CA PRO A 21 7.05 -35.73 17.75
C PRO A 21 5.59 -35.94 18.11
N GLU A 22 4.79 -36.29 17.12
CA GLU A 22 3.37 -36.56 17.30
C GLU A 22 3.10 -38.06 17.36
N VAL A 23 1.92 -38.45 17.84
CA VAL A 23 1.49 -39.86 17.86
C VAL A 23 1.45 -40.39 16.43
N GLY A 24 2.21 -41.45 16.16
CA GLY A 24 2.41 -42.03 14.84
C GLY A 24 3.77 -41.73 14.22
N ASP A 25 4.55 -40.81 14.76
CA ASP A 25 5.90 -40.52 14.29
C ASP A 25 6.87 -41.64 14.71
N GLN A 26 7.77 -41.97 13.81
CA GLN A 26 8.89 -42.87 14.11
C GLN A 26 10.02 -42.03 14.71
N VAL A 27 10.48 -42.43 15.89
CA VAL A 27 11.51 -41.71 16.62
C VAL A 27 12.71 -42.59 16.99
N LEU A 28 13.87 -41.99 17.09
CA LEU A 28 15.07 -42.59 17.64
C LEU A 28 15.11 -42.36 19.15
N LEU A 29 15.18 -43.43 19.93
CA LEU A 29 15.27 -43.37 21.38
C LEU A 29 16.70 -43.60 21.84
N GLY A 30 17.13 -42.75 22.78
CA GLY A 30 18.28 -42.99 23.64
C GLY A 30 17.84 -43.40 25.05
N PHE A 31 18.73 -44.00 25.84
CA PHE A 31 18.50 -44.40 27.21
C PHE A 31 19.54 -43.81 28.13
N ARG A 32 19.08 -43.07 29.12
CA ARG A 32 19.99 -42.38 30.07
C ARG A 32 20.80 -43.39 30.86
N HIS A 33 22.13 -43.36 30.77
CA HIS A 33 23.06 -44.28 31.36
C HIS A 33 22.82 -45.78 31.02
N GLY A 34 22.20 -46.04 29.84
CA GLY A 34 21.87 -47.41 29.41
C GLY A 34 20.64 -47.99 30.08
N ASP A 35 19.93 -47.23 30.90
CA ASP A 35 18.76 -47.71 31.67
C ASP A 35 17.50 -47.64 30.78
N SER A 36 16.94 -48.82 30.46
CA SER A 36 15.74 -48.94 29.64
C SER A 36 14.48 -48.28 30.22
N ALA A 37 14.48 -48.03 31.54
CA ALA A 37 13.36 -47.35 32.22
C ALA A 37 13.46 -45.80 32.06
N ARG A 38 14.52 -45.28 31.42
CA ARG A 38 14.76 -43.82 31.23
C ARG A 38 14.98 -43.47 29.78
N PRO A 39 13.99 -43.72 28.89
CA PRO A 39 14.08 -43.37 27.49
C PRO A 39 14.00 -41.85 27.29
N TYR A 40 14.66 -41.34 26.25
CA TYR A 40 14.49 -40.01 25.74
C TYR A 40 14.54 -40.00 24.21
N VAL A 41 13.80 -39.10 23.58
CA VAL A 41 13.77 -38.94 22.13
C VAL A 41 14.99 -38.18 21.65
N MET A 42 15.75 -38.79 20.76
CA MET A 42 16.92 -38.18 20.13
C MET A 42 16.55 -37.40 18.84
N GLY A 43 15.51 -37.82 18.15
CA GLY A 43 15.03 -37.21 16.92
C GLY A 43 13.95 -38.05 16.24
N SER A 44 13.35 -37.53 15.20
CA SER A 44 12.41 -38.23 14.34
C SER A 44 13.11 -38.85 13.12
N LEU A 45 12.61 -39.95 12.61
CA LEU A 45 13.14 -40.63 11.45
C LEU A 45 12.11 -40.64 10.32
N PHE A 46 12.60 -40.56 9.09
CA PHE A 46 11.75 -40.82 7.92
C PHE A 46 11.50 -42.34 7.80
N ASN A 47 10.27 -42.71 7.64
CA ASN A 47 9.87 -44.15 7.58
C ASN A 47 9.67 -44.68 6.14
N GLY A 48 9.87 -43.84 5.12
CA GLY A 48 9.70 -44.20 3.71
C GLY A 48 8.25 -44.28 3.22
N VAL A 49 7.28 -44.22 4.15
CA VAL A 49 5.84 -44.26 3.84
C VAL A 49 5.21 -42.87 3.94
N THR A 50 5.46 -42.18 5.05
CA THR A 50 4.93 -40.84 5.32
C THR A 50 5.90 -39.70 4.97
N GLY A 51 7.16 -40.04 4.75
CA GLY A 51 8.18 -39.06 4.34
C GLY A 51 9.46 -39.77 3.91
N CYS A 52 10.03 -39.30 2.82
CA CYS A 52 11.30 -39.80 2.28
C CYS A 52 12.47 -38.82 2.49
N GLY A 53 12.28 -37.74 3.23
CA GLY A 53 13.34 -36.82 3.65
C GLY A 53 13.60 -35.71 2.67
N GLY A 54 13.32 -35.62 1.52
CA GLY A 54 13.64 -34.55 0.57
C GLY A 54 13.61 -35.00 -0.87
N PHE A 55 14.00 -34.11 -1.73
CA PHE A 55 14.11 -34.40 -3.17
C PHE A 55 15.41 -35.11 -3.48
N ALA A 56 15.40 -35.97 -4.51
CA ALA A 56 16.54 -36.81 -4.88
C ALA A 56 17.87 -36.03 -5.08
N ALA A 57 17.81 -34.82 -5.57
CA ALA A 57 18.97 -33.94 -5.75
C ALA A 57 19.29 -33.07 -4.51
N ASN A 58 18.57 -33.24 -3.41
CA ASN A 58 18.75 -32.48 -2.17
C ASN A 58 18.78 -30.95 -2.36
N HIS A 59 18.13 -30.42 -3.40
CA HIS A 59 18.12 -28.99 -3.70
C HIS A 59 17.03 -28.24 -2.90
N LYS A 60 16.06 -28.95 -2.32
CA LYS A 60 15.01 -28.34 -1.46
C LYS A 60 15.20 -28.72 -0.01
N LYS A 61 15.12 -27.73 0.86
CA LYS A 61 15.07 -27.86 2.32
C LYS A 61 13.77 -27.22 2.80
N SER A 62 13.07 -27.88 3.73
CA SER A 62 11.79 -27.38 4.23
C SER A 62 11.54 -27.65 5.69
N LEU A 63 10.77 -26.79 6.30
CA LEU A 63 10.06 -27.00 7.56
C LEU A 63 8.57 -27.04 7.25
N THR A 64 7.89 -28.12 7.64
CA THR A 64 6.44 -28.28 7.43
C THR A 64 5.78 -28.58 8.74
N THR A 65 4.74 -27.82 9.07
CA THR A 65 3.96 -28.01 10.27
C THR A 65 2.83 -29.03 10.01
N ARG A 66 2.21 -29.55 11.06
CA ARG A 66 1.05 -30.46 10.96
C ARG A 66 -0.11 -29.90 10.14
N SER A 67 -0.33 -28.59 10.20
CA SER A 67 -1.38 -27.92 9.40
C SER A 67 -0.99 -27.70 7.94
N GLY A 68 0.24 -28.06 7.52
CA GLY A 68 0.75 -27.88 6.17
C GLY A 68 1.33 -26.49 5.89
N SER A 69 1.54 -25.67 6.91
CA SER A 69 2.31 -24.43 6.73
C SER A 69 3.78 -24.75 6.53
N THR A 70 4.44 -24.08 5.56
CA THR A 70 5.81 -24.43 5.15
C THR A 70 6.74 -23.22 5.10
N VAL A 71 8.00 -23.47 5.39
CA VAL A 71 9.13 -22.65 4.96
C VAL A 71 10.00 -23.52 4.06
N THR A 72 10.21 -23.11 2.83
CA THR A 72 10.99 -23.87 1.84
C THR A 72 12.11 -23.04 1.28
N PHE A 73 13.29 -23.63 1.16
CA PHE A 73 14.44 -23.10 0.44
C PHE A 73 14.67 -23.99 -0.78
N ASP A 74 14.84 -23.40 -1.96
CA ASP A 74 15.15 -24.11 -3.19
C ASP A 74 16.46 -23.58 -3.77
N ASP A 75 17.52 -24.37 -3.64
CA ASP A 75 18.88 -23.98 -4.08
C ASP A 75 19.02 -23.97 -5.60
N THR A 76 18.16 -24.69 -6.34
CA THR A 76 18.20 -24.71 -7.80
C THR A 76 17.43 -23.53 -8.40
N ALA A 77 16.29 -23.21 -7.80
CA ALA A 77 15.47 -22.09 -8.22
C ALA A 77 15.90 -20.76 -7.57
N TYR A 78 16.80 -20.79 -6.59
CA TYR A 78 17.23 -19.63 -5.80
C TYR A 78 16.03 -18.90 -5.15
N THR A 79 15.15 -19.67 -4.50
CA THR A 79 13.93 -19.12 -3.90
C THR A 79 13.78 -19.47 -2.43
N ILE A 80 13.09 -18.55 -1.71
CA ILE A 80 12.62 -18.77 -0.34
C ILE A 80 11.11 -18.57 -0.33
N LEU A 81 10.37 -19.57 0.15
CA LEU A 81 8.93 -19.52 0.26
C LEU A 81 8.48 -19.76 1.71
N LEU A 82 7.76 -18.81 2.29
CA LEU A 82 6.95 -19.00 3.47
C LEU A 82 5.49 -19.03 3.04
N GLN A 83 4.80 -20.12 3.31
CA GLN A 83 3.43 -20.33 2.83
C GLN A 83 2.56 -21.00 3.87
N THR A 84 1.28 -20.59 3.91
CA THR A 84 0.23 -21.28 4.65
C THR A 84 -0.71 -22.04 3.71
N THR A 85 -1.49 -22.98 4.24
CA THR A 85 -2.47 -23.77 3.45
C THR A 85 -3.57 -22.92 2.83
N ARG A 86 -3.81 -21.70 3.31
CA ARG A 86 -4.80 -20.75 2.77
C ARG A 86 -4.21 -19.72 1.81
N ALA A 87 -3.11 -20.07 1.16
CA ALA A 87 -2.44 -19.27 0.12
C ALA A 87 -1.84 -17.92 0.56
N ASN A 88 -1.75 -17.63 1.86
CA ASN A 88 -0.94 -16.52 2.33
C ASN A 88 0.53 -16.89 2.17
N LYS A 89 1.32 -16.00 1.53
CA LYS A 89 2.73 -16.29 1.26
C LYS A 89 3.62 -15.06 1.27
N ILE A 90 4.88 -15.30 1.62
CA ILE A 90 6.01 -14.43 1.31
C ILE A 90 6.94 -15.24 0.42
N PHE A 91 7.22 -14.75 -0.77
CA PHE A 91 8.04 -15.42 -1.76
C PHE A 91 9.18 -14.50 -2.20
N VAL A 92 10.38 -14.97 -2.04
CA VAL A 92 11.63 -14.30 -2.49
C VAL A 92 12.17 -15.09 -3.65
N ASP A 93 12.40 -14.43 -4.77
CA ASP A 93 12.95 -14.99 -6.00
C ASP A 93 14.20 -14.18 -6.39
N GLU A 94 15.36 -14.75 -6.17
CA GLU A 94 16.64 -14.08 -6.44
C GLU A 94 16.91 -13.95 -7.93
N LEU A 95 16.56 -14.94 -8.74
CA LEU A 95 16.81 -14.90 -10.18
C LEU A 95 16.07 -13.77 -10.88
N ASN A 96 14.83 -13.51 -10.43
CA ASN A 96 14.01 -12.42 -10.95
C ASN A 96 14.13 -11.13 -10.12
N GLY A 97 14.86 -11.16 -9.00
CA GLY A 97 15.02 -10.01 -8.11
C GLY A 97 13.70 -9.52 -7.49
N THR A 98 12.77 -10.43 -7.18
CA THR A 98 11.43 -10.07 -6.71
C THR A 98 11.12 -10.57 -5.31
N ILE A 99 10.36 -9.75 -4.56
CA ILE A 99 9.73 -10.17 -3.31
C ILE A 99 8.23 -9.99 -3.46
N THR A 100 7.48 -11.06 -3.29
CA THR A 100 6.02 -11.05 -3.37
C THR A 100 5.41 -11.35 -2.02
N ILE A 101 4.52 -10.46 -1.55
CA ILE A 101 3.68 -10.69 -0.38
C ILE A 101 2.24 -10.80 -0.88
N SER A 102 1.58 -11.91 -0.60
CA SER A 102 0.18 -12.11 -0.97
C SER A 102 -0.63 -12.73 0.17
N SER A 103 -1.86 -12.28 0.29
CA SER A 103 -2.84 -12.76 1.24
C SER A 103 -4.18 -12.99 0.54
N ALA A 104 -4.95 -13.98 0.98
CA ALA A 104 -6.28 -14.23 0.47
C ALA A 104 -7.28 -13.12 0.84
N GLU A 105 -7.07 -12.48 1.99
CA GLU A 105 -8.00 -11.49 2.55
C GLU A 105 -7.32 -10.13 2.72
N GLU A 106 -6.35 -10.01 3.61
CA GLU A 106 -5.85 -8.72 4.06
C GLU A 106 -4.36 -8.75 4.42
N VAL A 107 -3.65 -7.66 4.15
CA VAL A 107 -2.30 -7.39 4.64
C VAL A 107 -2.32 -6.12 5.48
N ASN A 108 -2.04 -6.22 6.76
CA ASN A 108 -1.96 -5.10 7.70
C ASN A 108 -0.51 -4.72 7.99
N VAL A 109 -0.18 -3.45 7.84
CA VAL A 109 1.12 -2.88 8.21
C VAL A 109 0.91 -1.86 9.33
N ASN A 110 1.17 -2.26 10.57
CA ASN A 110 1.03 -1.41 11.76
C ASN A 110 2.41 -1.03 12.27
N THR A 111 2.80 0.20 12.07
CA THR A 111 4.13 0.68 12.45
C THR A 111 4.11 2.17 12.78
N LYS A 112 5.13 2.65 13.48
CA LYS A 112 5.34 4.07 13.73
C LYS A 112 5.69 4.83 12.43
N ASN A 113 6.49 4.25 11.55
CA ASN A 113 6.95 4.87 10.31
C ASN A 113 6.96 3.85 9.18
N VAL A 114 6.51 4.25 7.99
CA VAL A 114 6.66 3.50 6.74
C VAL A 114 7.41 4.36 5.74
N ASN A 115 8.52 3.85 5.20
CA ASN A 115 9.27 4.50 4.13
C ASN A 115 9.23 3.61 2.88
N ILE A 116 8.72 4.15 1.78
CA ILE A 116 8.70 3.45 0.49
C ILE A 116 9.50 4.29 -0.50
N ASN A 117 10.62 3.74 -0.98
CA ASN A 117 11.50 4.38 -1.95
C ASN A 117 11.54 3.52 -3.21
N ALA A 118 10.94 3.97 -4.29
CA ALA A 118 11.04 3.37 -5.61
C ALA A 118 11.89 4.29 -6.50
N SER A 119 12.97 3.76 -7.07
CA SER A 119 13.85 4.53 -7.96
C SER A 119 13.23 4.79 -9.33
N GLU A 120 12.23 4.01 -9.72
CA GLU A 120 11.55 4.12 -11.01
C GLU A 120 10.04 4.28 -10.83
N ASN A 121 9.31 3.22 -10.57
CA ASN A 121 7.87 3.23 -10.62
C ASN A 121 7.23 2.72 -9.32
N MET A 122 6.16 3.36 -8.90
CA MET A 122 5.24 2.87 -7.88
C MET A 122 3.84 2.79 -8.46
N ASN A 123 3.24 1.59 -8.48
CA ASN A 123 1.89 1.35 -8.98
C ASN A 123 0.95 0.98 -7.84
N VAL A 124 -0.17 1.68 -7.72
CA VAL A 124 -1.24 1.38 -6.75
C VAL A 124 -2.53 1.16 -7.50
N ASN A 125 -3.02 -0.09 -7.52
CA ASN A 125 -4.27 -0.48 -8.16
C ASN A 125 -5.28 -0.91 -7.10
N VAL A 126 -6.41 -0.21 -7.03
CA VAL A 126 -7.47 -0.46 -6.04
C VAL A 126 -8.78 -0.71 -6.78
N GLY A 127 -9.33 -1.92 -6.66
CA GLY A 127 -10.55 -2.33 -7.38
C GLY A 127 -11.85 -1.75 -6.81
N LYS A 128 -11.84 -1.21 -5.59
CA LYS A 128 -13.03 -0.63 -4.95
C LYS A 128 -12.75 0.74 -4.35
N ASN A 129 -12.35 0.81 -3.11
CA ASN A 129 -12.18 2.06 -2.37
C ASN A 129 -10.73 2.29 -2.01
N PHE A 130 -10.23 3.47 -2.29
CA PHE A 130 -8.96 3.98 -1.80
C PHE A 130 -9.24 5.12 -0.80
N THR A 131 -8.74 4.98 0.43
CA THR A 131 -8.87 6.01 1.47
C THR A 131 -7.49 6.38 1.98
N MET A 132 -7.19 7.67 1.98
CA MET A 132 -5.98 8.23 2.59
C MET A 132 -6.40 9.26 3.63
N GLN A 133 -5.98 9.07 4.88
CA GLN A 133 -6.22 10.01 5.96
C GLN A 133 -4.88 10.46 6.54
N VAL A 134 -4.66 11.77 6.55
CA VAL A 134 -3.45 12.40 7.08
C VAL A 134 -3.87 13.33 8.21
N GLY A 135 -3.29 13.14 9.41
CA GLY A 135 -3.66 13.91 10.61
C GLY A 135 -3.05 15.30 10.67
N GLU A 136 -1.96 15.53 9.94
CA GLU A 136 -1.23 16.81 9.92
C GLU A 136 -1.02 17.24 8.46
N ASP A 137 0.18 17.23 7.95
CA ASP A 137 0.53 17.77 6.64
C ASP A 137 0.60 16.69 5.57
N SER A 138 0.10 17.00 4.37
CA SER A 138 0.28 16.20 3.17
C SER A 138 0.97 17.00 2.08
N ASN A 139 2.14 16.55 1.63
CA ASN A 139 2.92 17.21 0.58
C ASN A 139 3.01 16.30 -0.64
N VAL A 140 2.58 16.80 -1.80
CA VAL A 140 2.68 16.10 -3.09
C VAL A 140 3.47 16.97 -4.07
N ALA A 141 4.63 16.50 -4.52
CA ALA A 141 5.45 17.17 -5.51
C ALA A 141 5.59 16.29 -6.76
N ILE A 142 5.23 16.82 -7.92
CA ILE A 142 5.27 16.11 -9.20
C ILE A 142 6.13 16.91 -10.16
N GLY A 143 7.26 16.34 -10.58
CA GLY A 143 8.20 17.01 -11.51
C GLY A 143 7.75 16.99 -12.98
N GLY A 144 6.76 16.19 -13.33
CA GLY A 144 6.20 16.06 -14.67
C GLY A 144 4.70 16.38 -14.68
N ASN A 145 3.96 15.66 -15.49
CA ASN A 145 2.52 15.85 -15.64
C ASN A 145 1.72 15.16 -14.52
N SER A 146 0.64 15.80 -14.10
CA SER A 146 -0.37 15.21 -13.23
C SER A 146 -1.73 15.17 -13.94
N SER A 147 -2.43 14.05 -13.87
CA SER A 147 -3.77 13.91 -14.42
C SER A 147 -4.69 13.29 -13.38
N ILE A 148 -5.85 13.89 -13.18
CA ILE A 148 -6.90 13.39 -12.27
C ILE A 148 -8.19 13.26 -13.09
N GLY A 149 -8.67 12.03 -13.29
CA GLY A 149 -9.95 11.73 -13.92
C GLY A 149 -10.95 11.26 -12.86
N VAL A 150 -12.15 11.82 -12.85
CA VAL A 150 -13.25 11.45 -11.95
C VAL A 150 -14.52 11.30 -12.77
N ASP A 151 -15.01 10.08 -12.92
CA ASP A 151 -16.26 9.81 -13.66
C ASP A 151 -17.52 10.20 -12.87
N GLY A 152 -17.40 10.34 -11.57
CA GLY A 152 -18.48 10.75 -10.68
C GLY A 152 -18.29 12.18 -10.17
N ASN A 153 -18.64 12.39 -8.92
CA ASN A 153 -18.52 13.70 -8.26
C ASN A 153 -17.12 13.91 -7.66
N ALA A 154 -16.55 15.07 -7.84
CA ALA A 154 -15.36 15.53 -7.14
C ALA A 154 -15.71 16.68 -6.20
N THR A 155 -15.23 16.64 -4.95
CA THR A 155 -15.43 17.70 -3.97
C THR A 155 -14.10 18.13 -3.39
N VAL A 156 -13.84 19.44 -3.36
CA VAL A 156 -12.70 20.05 -2.68
C VAL A 156 -13.22 20.98 -1.61
N GLN A 157 -12.88 20.73 -0.36
CA GLN A 157 -13.25 21.57 0.77
C GLN A 157 -12.00 22.08 1.48
N VAL A 158 -11.87 23.40 1.62
CA VAL A 158 -10.75 24.05 2.30
C VAL A 158 -11.34 24.99 3.34
N GLN A 159 -10.97 24.80 4.61
CA GLN A 159 -11.51 25.62 5.71
C GLN A 159 -10.85 26.99 5.85
N GLU A 160 -9.61 27.12 5.40
CA GLU A 160 -8.85 28.36 5.49
C GLU A 160 -8.60 28.93 4.09
N ASN A 161 -7.41 28.84 3.57
CA ASN A 161 -7.01 29.49 2.32
C ASN A 161 -6.73 28.46 1.22
N LEU A 162 -7.31 28.68 0.04
CA LEU A 162 -6.91 27.99 -1.19
C LEU A 162 -6.12 28.95 -2.07
N SER A 163 -4.86 28.62 -2.36
CA SER A 163 -4.02 29.38 -3.31
C SER A 163 -3.71 28.51 -4.53
N THR A 164 -3.99 29.06 -5.70
CA THR A 164 -3.66 28.39 -6.98
C THR A 164 -2.79 29.33 -7.81
N LYS A 165 -1.60 28.88 -8.23
CA LYS A 165 -0.70 29.60 -9.13
C LYS A 165 -0.44 28.79 -10.40
N VAL A 166 -0.78 29.35 -11.53
CA VAL A 166 -0.52 28.77 -12.86
C VAL A 166 0.32 29.77 -13.65
N VAL A 167 1.42 29.31 -14.22
CA VAL A 167 2.31 30.14 -15.05
C VAL A 167 1.85 30.15 -16.52
N GLY A 168 1.25 29.05 -16.96
CA GLY A 168 0.67 28.92 -18.31
C GLY A 168 -0.82 29.24 -18.33
N ASP A 169 -1.53 28.61 -19.23
CA ASP A 169 -2.96 28.80 -19.43
C ASP A 169 -3.82 28.02 -18.43
N VAL A 170 -4.98 28.58 -18.10
CA VAL A 170 -6.04 27.91 -17.33
C VAL A 170 -7.29 27.83 -18.19
N THR A 171 -7.80 26.62 -18.42
CA THR A 171 -9.04 26.41 -19.16
C THR A 171 -10.06 25.74 -18.26
N HIS A 172 -11.23 26.35 -18.11
CA HIS A 172 -12.39 25.76 -17.46
C HIS A 172 -13.49 25.54 -18.51
N ARG A 173 -13.88 24.30 -18.76
CA ARG A 173 -15.02 23.95 -19.58
C ARG A 173 -16.11 23.33 -18.70
N ILE A 174 -17.27 23.95 -18.66
CA ILE A 174 -18.43 23.55 -17.85
C ILE A 174 -19.61 23.42 -18.81
N GLU A 175 -20.11 22.20 -19.00
CA GLU A 175 -21.25 21.93 -19.90
C GLU A 175 -22.60 22.13 -19.16
N GLY A 176 -22.58 22.18 -17.87
CA GLY A 176 -23.71 22.49 -17.01
C GLY A 176 -23.68 23.91 -16.49
N SER A 177 -24.14 24.11 -15.28
CA SER A 177 -24.18 25.42 -14.62
C SER A 177 -22.95 25.65 -13.73
N MET A 178 -22.43 26.85 -13.72
CA MET A 178 -21.43 27.33 -12.77
C MET A 178 -22.09 28.29 -11.76
N ASN A 179 -21.99 28.00 -10.47
CA ASN A 179 -22.38 28.91 -9.41
C ASN A 179 -21.15 29.33 -8.62
N GLN A 180 -20.92 30.63 -8.49
CA GLN A 180 -19.83 31.20 -7.70
C GLN A 180 -20.39 32.23 -6.74
N GLU A 181 -20.29 31.98 -5.44
CA GLU A 181 -20.68 32.91 -4.38
C GLU A 181 -19.45 33.38 -3.63
N ILE A 182 -19.28 34.71 -3.51
CA ILE A 182 -18.19 35.34 -2.79
C ILE A 182 -18.80 36.32 -1.80
N VAL A 183 -18.67 36.03 -0.52
CA VAL A 183 -19.33 36.78 0.56
C VAL A 183 -18.70 38.15 0.77
N ASN A 184 -17.40 38.30 0.61
CA ASN A 184 -16.70 39.56 0.86
C ASN A 184 -16.37 40.28 -0.44
N GLU A 185 -15.14 40.21 -0.91
CA GLU A 185 -14.66 40.94 -2.08
C GLU A 185 -14.21 39.99 -3.17
N SER A 186 -14.51 40.32 -4.42
CA SER A 186 -13.97 39.68 -5.60
C SER A 186 -13.19 40.69 -6.41
N TYR A 187 -11.95 40.33 -6.75
CA TYR A 187 -11.09 41.14 -7.59
C TYR A 187 -10.64 40.34 -8.80
N VAL A 188 -10.90 40.89 -9.99
CA VAL A 188 -10.43 40.32 -11.25
C VAL A 188 -9.57 41.36 -11.97
N LEU A 189 -8.31 41.06 -12.20
CA LEU A 189 -7.37 41.92 -12.93
C LEU A 189 -6.88 41.17 -14.17
N SER A 190 -7.06 41.79 -15.33
CA SER A 190 -6.44 41.37 -16.59
C SER A 190 -5.51 42.46 -17.08
N HIS A 191 -4.26 42.14 -17.42
CA HIS A 191 -3.32 43.05 -18.06
C HIS A 191 -3.50 43.08 -19.59
N GLY A 192 -4.23 42.14 -20.14
CA GLY A 192 -4.67 42.09 -21.55
C GLY A 192 -6.15 42.35 -21.67
N ASN A 193 -6.78 41.74 -22.66
CA ASN A 193 -8.22 41.84 -22.84
C ASN A 193 -8.97 40.99 -21.84
N LEU A 194 -10.09 41.46 -21.34
CA LEU A 194 -11.08 40.72 -20.59
C LEU A 194 -12.38 40.76 -21.38
N SER A 195 -12.82 39.60 -21.90
CA SER A 195 -14.13 39.43 -22.55
C SER A 195 -15.08 38.64 -21.64
N ILE A 196 -16.32 39.11 -21.55
CA ILE A 196 -17.42 38.42 -20.89
C ILE A 196 -18.59 38.45 -21.88
N GLU A 197 -18.95 37.30 -22.41
CA GLU A 197 -19.94 37.15 -23.47
C GLU A 197 -21.03 36.18 -23.04
N SER A 198 -22.25 36.38 -23.53
CA SER A 198 -23.40 35.53 -23.29
C SER A 198 -24.28 35.51 -24.54
N ASP A 199 -24.64 34.34 -24.99
CA ASP A 199 -25.53 34.16 -26.18
C ASP A 199 -26.97 34.56 -25.87
N ASP A 200 -27.38 34.69 -24.60
CA ASP A 200 -28.72 35.07 -24.19
C ASP A 200 -28.68 36.37 -23.40
N ILE A 201 -28.65 36.35 -22.09
CA ILE A 201 -28.71 37.52 -21.24
C ILE A 201 -27.48 37.61 -20.33
N LEU A 202 -26.74 38.72 -20.42
CA LEU A 202 -25.76 39.11 -19.43
C LEU A 202 -26.37 40.12 -18.46
N LYS A 203 -26.57 39.74 -17.19
CA LYS A 203 -27.06 40.63 -16.15
C LYS A 203 -25.95 41.03 -15.20
N ILE A 204 -25.68 42.33 -15.11
CA ILE A 204 -24.76 42.91 -14.13
C ILE A 204 -25.58 43.85 -13.24
N LYS A 205 -25.67 43.57 -11.95
CA LYS A 205 -26.51 44.35 -11.00
C LYS A 205 -25.67 44.74 -9.78
N SER A 206 -25.76 46.01 -9.38
CA SER A 206 -25.22 46.51 -8.12
C SER A 206 -26.40 47.14 -7.33
N LEU A 207 -26.49 46.87 -6.02
CA LEU A 207 -27.47 47.47 -5.14
C LEU A 207 -27.11 48.92 -4.74
N LYS A 208 -25.86 49.31 -4.84
CA LYS A 208 -25.40 50.65 -4.45
C LYS A 208 -24.90 51.47 -5.66
N LYS A 209 -23.74 51.17 -6.19
CA LYS A 209 -23.10 51.91 -7.27
C LYS A 209 -22.36 50.99 -8.20
N MET A 210 -22.50 51.25 -9.49
CA MET A 210 -21.68 50.64 -10.55
C MET A 210 -20.87 51.75 -11.19
N ASN A 211 -19.52 51.63 -11.22
CA ASN A 211 -18.65 52.53 -11.90
C ASN A 211 -18.08 51.82 -13.14
N LEU A 212 -18.21 52.46 -14.29
CA LEU A 212 -17.53 52.08 -15.54
C LEU A 212 -16.62 53.24 -15.93
N THR A 213 -15.32 53.01 -15.88
CA THR A 213 -14.34 54.04 -16.21
C THR A 213 -13.34 53.54 -17.26
N SER A 214 -13.03 54.34 -18.21
CA SER A 214 -12.03 54.08 -19.24
C SER A 214 -11.13 55.29 -19.38
N LYS A 215 -9.86 55.13 -19.71
CA LYS A 215 -8.94 56.22 -20.05
C LYS A 215 -9.25 56.82 -21.41
N ASP A 216 -9.95 56.07 -22.29
CA ASP A 216 -10.26 56.50 -23.65
C ASP A 216 -11.78 56.62 -23.85
N LYS A 217 -12.47 55.56 -24.20
CA LYS A 217 -13.90 55.59 -24.49
C LYS A 217 -14.64 54.41 -23.84
N VAL A 218 -15.89 54.66 -23.42
CA VAL A 218 -16.86 53.62 -23.06
C VAL A 218 -17.91 53.59 -24.16
N TYR A 219 -18.07 52.44 -24.85
CA TYR A 219 -19.10 52.25 -25.85
C TYR A 219 -20.23 51.41 -25.24
N ILE A 220 -21.45 51.91 -25.35
CA ILE A 220 -22.67 51.14 -25.03
C ILE A 220 -23.47 51.20 -26.34
N ALA A 221 -23.46 50.13 -27.10
CA ALA A 221 -24.21 49.98 -28.34
C ALA A 221 -25.41 49.01 -28.12
N LYS A 222 -26.47 49.28 -28.80
CA LYS A 222 -27.61 48.38 -28.97
C LYS A 222 -27.66 48.06 -30.46
N ASP A 223 -27.48 46.78 -30.77
CA ASP A 223 -27.76 46.27 -32.10
C ASP A 223 -29.25 46.11 -32.37
#